data_60c9f6ee7904beb5e25c8fe46df60dbc
#
_entry.id   60c9f6ee7904beb5e25c8fe46df60dbc
#
_cell.length_a   1.000
_cell.length_b   1.000
_cell.length_c   1.000
_cell.angle_alpha   90.00
_cell.angle_beta   90.00
_cell.angle_gamma   90.00
#
_symmetry.space_group_name_H-M   'P 1'
#
loop_
_entity.id
_entity.type
_entity.pdbx_description
1 polymer ?
#
loop_
_entity_poly.entity_id
_entity_poly.type
_entity_poly.pdbx_seq_one_letter_code
_entity_poly.pdbx_strand_id
1 'polypeptide(L)'
;DLEYTYDASSFAFEVPENNAGVEYLWRFTQAKMTFIGDGDELVLAVHNSTKDRPALALASAGKIENREESGYNIDWCINLSPYTALLNTESMFVVSGCDSPAGARLFIRYITGGADCQSGGLKPFTKTGNWPLRDDFVDEKNPAKLADLGARANDLVSIYNIYPDVQDMWMYWLNQ
;
A
#
# COMPACT_ATOMS: atom_id res chain seq x y z
N ASP A 1 12.56 -13.50 -23.73
CA ASP A 1 13.77 -13.38 -22.90
C ASP A 1 13.63 -12.16 -22.01
N LEU A 2 13.99 -12.30 -20.74
CA LEU A 2 13.94 -11.19 -19.78
C LEU A 2 15.24 -10.36 -19.90
N GLU A 3 15.13 -9.04 -19.69
CA GLU A 3 16.23 -8.11 -19.96
C GLU A 3 17.05 -7.71 -18.72
N TYR A 4 16.73 -8.25 -17.53
CA TYR A 4 17.49 -7.88 -16.35
C TYR A 4 18.89 -8.50 -16.33
N THR A 5 19.83 -7.75 -15.79
CA THR A 5 21.23 -8.16 -15.64
C THR A 5 21.65 -8.06 -14.17
N TYR A 6 22.56 -8.91 -13.76
CA TYR A 6 23.14 -8.87 -12.43
C TYR A 6 24.52 -9.56 -12.41
N ASP A 7 25.32 -9.21 -11.43
CA ASP A 7 26.53 -9.97 -11.09
C ASP A 7 26.18 -10.99 -10.01
N ALA A 8 26.23 -12.27 -10.32
CA ALA A 8 25.88 -13.35 -9.41
C ALA A 8 26.67 -13.31 -8.09
N SER A 9 27.89 -12.79 -8.10
CA SER A 9 28.72 -12.64 -6.90
C SER A 9 28.24 -11.56 -5.94
N SER A 10 27.35 -10.67 -6.38
CA SER A 10 26.80 -9.57 -5.59
C SER A 10 25.70 -10.02 -4.62
N PHE A 11 25.17 -11.24 -4.79
CA PHE A 11 24.09 -11.77 -3.96
C PHE A 11 24.52 -12.98 -3.16
N ALA A 12 24.01 -13.11 -1.94
CA ALA A 12 24.18 -14.31 -1.11
C ALA A 12 23.21 -15.45 -1.47
N PHE A 13 22.33 -15.24 -2.45
CA PHE A 13 21.30 -16.14 -2.92
C PHE A 13 21.30 -16.19 -4.46
N GLU A 14 20.66 -17.19 -5.03
CA GLU A 14 20.50 -17.33 -6.47
C GLU A 14 19.30 -16.51 -6.95
N VAL A 15 19.55 -15.57 -7.86
CA VAL A 15 18.46 -14.80 -8.48
C VAL A 15 17.70 -15.69 -9.47
N PRO A 16 16.38 -15.85 -9.32
CA PRO A 16 15.60 -16.72 -10.20
C PRO A 16 15.65 -16.27 -11.65
N GLU A 17 16.05 -17.16 -12.54
CA GLU A 17 15.99 -16.92 -13.99
C GLU A 17 14.54 -16.86 -14.49
N ASN A 18 14.29 -16.05 -15.53
CA ASN A 18 12.99 -15.92 -16.18
C ASN A 18 11.82 -15.63 -15.21
N ASN A 19 12.08 -14.87 -14.17
CA ASN A 19 11.10 -14.52 -13.14
C ASN A 19 10.50 -13.14 -13.42
N ALA A 20 9.19 -13.08 -13.69
CA ALA A 20 8.49 -11.83 -14.00
C ALA A 20 8.52 -10.82 -12.84
N GLY A 21 8.59 -11.27 -11.59
CA GLY A 21 8.72 -10.38 -10.42
C GLY A 21 10.09 -9.71 -10.36
N VAL A 22 11.14 -10.46 -10.64
CA VAL A 22 12.52 -9.96 -10.71
C VAL A 22 12.66 -8.97 -11.89
N GLU A 23 12.13 -9.31 -13.05
CA GLU A 23 12.09 -8.41 -14.21
C GLU A 23 11.33 -7.12 -13.91
N TYR A 24 10.19 -7.22 -13.24
CA TYR A 24 9.42 -6.06 -12.82
C TYR A 24 10.24 -5.16 -11.88
N LEU A 25 10.90 -5.74 -10.89
CA LEU A 25 11.74 -5.02 -9.94
C LEU A 25 12.89 -4.30 -10.65
N TRP A 26 13.56 -4.97 -11.57
CA TRP A 26 14.63 -4.36 -12.37
C TRP A 26 14.11 -3.20 -13.22
N ARG A 27 13.03 -3.39 -13.99
CA ARG A 27 12.42 -2.31 -14.80
C ARG A 27 11.98 -1.14 -13.96
N PHE A 28 11.49 -1.42 -12.75
CA PHE A 28 11.08 -0.39 -11.81
C PHE A 28 12.29 0.47 -11.37
N THR A 29 13.45 -0.12 -11.11
CA THR A 29 14.67 0.64 -10.79
C THR A 29 15.19 1.45 -12.00
N GLN A 30 15.00 0.96 -13.22
CA GLN A 30 15.41 1.68 -14.44
C GLN A 30 14.49 2.86 -14.80
N ALA A 31 13.31 2.94 -14.22
CA ALA A 31 12.32 3.97 -14.55
C ALA A 31 12.67 5.39 -14.07
N LYS A 32 13.86 5.59 -13.48
CA LYS A 32 14.35 6.90 -12.98
C LYS A 32 13.33 7.61 -12.09
N MET A 33 12.74 6.86 -11.17
CA MET A 33 11.75 7.39 -10.26
C MET A 33 12.36 8.33 -9.23
N THR A 34 11.56 9.27 -8.77
CA THR A 34 11.89 10.11 -7.64
C THR A 34 11.28 9.50 -6.38
N PHE A 35 12.12 9.23 -5.38
CA PHE A 35 11.68 8.74 -4.07
C PHE A 35 11.45 9.93 -3.15
N ILE A 36 10.23 10.02 -2.64
CA ILE A 36 9.82 11.06 -1.69
C ILE A 36 9.41 10.33 -0.40
N GLY A 37 10.12 10.61 0.70
CA GLY A 37 9.91 9.91 1.97
C GLY A 37 8.64 10.31 2.71
N ASP A 38 8.04 11.44 2.36
CA ASP A 38 6.81 11.93 2.95
C ASP A 38 5.64 11.80 1.97
N GLY A 39 4.55 11.16 2.42
CA GLY A 39 3.37 10.92 1.57
C GLY A 39 2.59 12.20 1.21
N ASP A 40 2.65 13.25 2.03
CA ASP A 40 2.01 14.52 1.73
C ASP A 40 2.80 15.30 0.68
N GLU A 41 4.14 15.28 0.76
CA GLU A 41 5.02 15.85 -0.27
C GLU A 41 4.87 15.13 -1.61
N LEU A 42 4.72 13.81 -1.56
CA LEU A 42 4.49 12.99 -2.77
C LEU A 42 3.20 13.39 -3.48
N VAL A 43 2.09 13.52 -2.75
CA VAL A 43 0.80 13.93 -3.31
C VAL A 43 0.86 15.38 -3.81
N LEU A 44 1.58 16.27 -3.10
CA LEU A 44 1.82 17.63 -3.54
C LEU A 44 2.62 17.69 -4.86
N ALA A 45 3.58 16.82 -5.04
CA ALA A 45 4.35 16.72 -6.29
C ALA A 45 3.46 16.35 -7.49
N VAL A 46 2.48 15.46 -7.29
CA VAL A 46 1.47 15.13 -8.32
C VAL A 46 0.58 16.34 -8.60
N HIS A 47 0.05 17.00 -7.57
CA HIS A 47 -0.77 18.21 -7.70
C HIS A 47 -0.08 19.32 -8.52
N ASN A 48 1.19 19.53 -8.30
CA ASN A 48 2.01 20.55 -8.97
C ASN A 48 2.49 20.14 -10.36
N SER A 49 2.17 18.92 -10.81
CA SER A 49 2.51 18.48 -12.15
C SER A 49 1.68 19.21 -13.22
N THR A 50 2.19 19.30 -14.42
CA THR A 50 1.53 19.99 -15.54
C THR A 50 0.94 18.99 -16.53
N LYS A 51 0.00 19.45 -17.37
CA LYS A 51 -0.55 18.60 -18.44
C LYS A 51 0.51 18.09 -19.43
N ASP A 52 1.58 18.87 -19.63
CA ASP A 52 2.68 18.49 -20.52
C ASP A 52 3.66 17.50 -19.87
N ARG A 53 3.66 17.45 -18.55
CA ARG A 53 4.48 16.56 -17.73
C ARG A 53 3.68 16.03 -16.55
N PRO A 54 2.68 15.18 -16.81
CA PRO A 54 1.85 14.61 -15.74
C PRO A 54 2.69 13.66 -14.89
N ALA A 55 2.54 13.77 -13.58
CA ALA A 55 3.17 12.86 -12.64
C ALA A 55 2.19 11.77 -12.20
N LEU A 56 2.73 10.56 -12.02
CA LEU A 56 2.05 9.43 -11.41
C LEU A 56 2.81 9.06 -10.13
N ALA A 57 2.09 8.76 -9.07
CA ALA A 57 2.70 8.38 -7.81
C ALA A 57 2.00 7.18 -7.15
N LEU A 58 2.74 6.45 -6.33
CA LEU A 58 2.21 5.42 -5.44
C LEU A 58 2.10 6.03 -4.03
N ALA A 59 0.89 6.18 -3.55
CA ALA A 59 0.60 6.75 -2.24
C ALA A 59 -0.42 5.90 -1.48
N SER A 60 -0.50 6.09 -0.17
CA SER A 60 -1.59 5.50 0.59
C SER A 60 -2.92 6.19 0.29
N ALA A 61 -3.99 5.43 0.22
CA ALA A 61 -5.33 5.92 -0.09
C ALA A 61 -5.76 7.08 0.83
N GLY A 62 -5.51 7.00 2.13
CA GLY A 62 -5.84 8.07 3.06
C GLY A 62 -5.14 9.40 2.79
N LYS A 63 -3.95 9.38 2.19
CA LYS A 63 -3.25 10.60 1.79
C LYS A 63 -3.89 11.25 0.57
N ILE A 64 -4.33 10.46 -0.39
CA ILE A 64 -5.02 10.94 -1.59
C ILE A 64 -6.33 11.60 -1.19
N GLU A 65 -7.19 10.90 -0.46
CA GLU A 65 -8.51 11.37 -0.03
C GLU A 65 -8.45 12.69 0.73
N ASN A 66 -7.56 12.79 1.72
CA ASN A 66 -7.41 14.02 2.51
C ASN A 66 -7.00 15.23 1.67
N ARG A 67 -6.23 15.05 0.60
CA ARG A 67 -5.75 16.12 -0.27
C ARG A 67 -6.75 16.46 -1.36
N GLU A 68 -7.50 15.50 -1.86
CA GLU A 68 -8.61 15.73 -2.77
C GLU A 68 -9.71 16.55 -2.08
N GLU A 69 -10.11 16.19 -0.85
CA GLU A 69 -11.04 17.00 -0.03
C GLU A 69 -10.52 18.44 0.22
N SER A 70 -9.21 18.64 0.20
CA SER A 70 -8.56 19.94 0.34
C SER A 70 -8.45 20.73 -0.97
N GLY A 71 -9.00 20.21 -2.07
CA GLY A 71 -9.03 20.86 -3.38
C GLY A 71 -7.76 20.67 -4.21
N TYR A 72 -6.94 19.67 -3.94
CA TYR A 72 -5.81 19.31 -4.78
C TYR A 72 -6.31 18.74 -6.11
N ASN A 73 -5.64 19.11 -7.20
CA ASN A 73 -5.90 18.56 -8.53
C ASN A 73 -5.16 17.21 -8.68
N ILE A 74 -5.78 16.18 -8.15
CA ILE A 74 -5.30 14.78 -8.18
C ILE A 74 -6.50 13.89 -8.43
N ASP A 75 -6.25 12.67 -8.88
CA ASP A 75 -7.28 11.67 -9.10
C ASP A 75 -6.69 10.26 -8.92
N TRP A 76 -7.57 9.28 -8.78
CA TRP A 76 -7.23 7.88 -8.57
C TRP A 76 -7.09 7.12 -9.88
N CYS A 77 -6.06 6.30 -9.99
CA CYS A 77 -5.96 5.31 -11.06
C CYS A 77 -6.53 3.98 -10.59
N ILE A 78 -7.85 3.82 -10.63
CA ILE A 78 -8.55 2.63 -10.09
C ILE A 78 -8.75 1.47 -11.08
N ASN A 79 -8.34 1.63 -12.34
CA ASN A 79 -8.57 0.63 -13.38
C ASN A 79 -7.25 0.06 -13.97
N LEU A 80 -6.28 -0.17 -13.12
CA LEU A 80 -4.99 -0.73 -13.53
C LEU A 80 -5.04 -2.26 -13.58
N SER A 81 -4.44 -2.85 -14.61
CA SER A 81 -4.27 -4.30 -14.73
C SER A 81 -2.82 -4.66 -14.37
N PRO A 82 -2.58 -5.77 -13.67
CA PRO A 82 -3.49 -6.82 -13.22
C PRO A 82 -4.24 -6.51 -11.92
N TYR A 83 -3.90 -5.45 -11.22
CA TYR A 83 -4.58 -4.97 -10.01
C TYR A 83 -4.28 -3.48 -9.79
N THR A 84 -5.21 -2.80 -9.16
CA THR A 84 -5.12 -1.36 -8.89
C THR A 84 -4.20 -1.03 -7.72
N ALA A 85 -4.25 -1.83 -6.66
CA ALA A 85 -3.55 -1.54 -5.42
C ALA A 85 -3.19 -2.81 -4.64
N LEU A 86 -2.28 -2.67 -3.71
CA LEU A 86 -2.00 -3.66 -2.67
C LEU A 86 -2.75 -3.27 -1.40
N LEU A 87 -3.43 -4.24 -0.80
CA LEU A 87 -4.06 -4.05 0.49
C LEU A 87 -3.00 -4.17 1.59
N ASN A 88 -2.83 -3.10 2.34
CA ASN A 88 -2.09 -3.12 3.59
C ASN A 88 -3.10 -3.20 4.74
N THR A 89 -3.13 -4.33 5.44
CA THR A 89 -4.05 -4.55 6.55
C THR A 89 -3.44 -4.08 7.85
N GLU A 90 -4.14 -3.18 8.52
CA GLU A 90 -3.81 -2.82 9.90
C GLU A 90 -4.47 -3.81 10.86
N SER A 91 -3.71 -4.27 11.84
CA SER A 91 -4.16 -5.27 12.82
C SER A 91 -3.96 -4.77 14.24
N MET A 92 -4.92 -5.06 15.09
CA MET A 92 -4.84 -4.77 16.52
C MET A 92 -4.82 -6.07 17.33
N PHE A 93 -3.98 -6.12 18.32
CA PHE A 93 -3.87 -7.29 19.21
C PHE A 93 -3.58 -6.86 20.66
N VAL A 94 -3.89 -7.76 21.59
CA VAL A 94 -3.59 -7.57 23.01
C VAL A 94 -2.16 -8.02 23.27
N VAL A 95 -1.34 -7.12 23.80
CA VAL A 95 0.06 -7.44 24.14
C VAL A 95 0.08 -8.41 25.31
N SER A 96 0.94 -9.43 25.23
CA SER A 96 1.17 -10.37 26.34
C SER A 96 1.71 -9.61 27.56
N GLY A 97 1.12 -9.88 28.73
CA GLY A 97 1.51 -9.23 29.98
C GLY A 97 0.98 -7.81 30.16
N CYS A 98 0.02 -7.34 29.34
CA CYS A 98 -0.59 -6.03 29.56
C CYS A 98 -1.41 -6.03 30.89
N ASP A 99 -1.40 -4.89 31.60
CA ASP A 99 -2.04 -4.75 32.90
C ASP A 99 -3.57 -4.85 32.85
N SER A 100 -4.18 -4.55 31.70
CA SER A 100 -5.63 -4.57 31.51
C SER A 100 -6.06 -5.27 30.23
N PRO A 101 -5.96 -6.60 30.16
CA PRO A 101 -6.33 -7.33 28.94
C PRO A 101 -7.82 -7.23 28.59
N ALA A 102 -8.69 -7.09 29.60
CA ALA A 102 -10.11 -6.86 29.38
C ALA A 102 -10.40 -5.49 28.77
N GLY A 103 -9.72 -4.45 29.24
CA GLY A 103 -9.79 -3.09 28.67
C GLY A 103 -9.28 -3.04 27.24
N ALA A 104 -8.15 -3.70 26.96
CA ALA A 104 -7.61 -3.79 25.62
C ALA A 104 -8.57 -4.49 24.65
N ARG A 105 -9.20 -5.60 25.04
CA ARG A 105 -10.22 -6.29 24.24
C ARG A 105 -11.47 -5.42 24.02
N LEU A 106 -11.90 -4.69 25.04
CA LEU A 106 -13.03 -3.76 24.92
C LEU A 106 -12.71 -2.64 23.92
N PHE A 107 -11.51 -2.08 23.98
CA PHE A 107 -11.05 -1.07 23.03
C PHE A 107 -11.01 -1.60 21.59
N ILE A 108 -10.42 -2.78 21.37
CA ILE A 108 -10.41 -3.41 20.03
C ILE A 108 -11.84 -3.61 19.54
N ARG A 109 -12.74 -4.14 20.38
CA ARG A 109 -14.14 -4.31 20.02
C ARG A 109 -14.84 -2.99 19.66
N TYR A 110 -14.54 -1.92 20.40
CA TYR A 110 -15.06 -0.58 20.11
C TYR A 110 -14.56 -0.07 18.75
N ILE A 111 -13.24 -0.16 18.50
CA ILE A 111 -12.62 0.31 17.25
C ILE A 111 -13.11 -0.50 16.04
N THR A 112 -13.31 -1.80 16.18
CA THR A 112 -13.81 -2.66 15.10
C THR A 112 -15.32 -2.55 14.87
N GLY A 113 -16.01 -1.66 15.59
CA GLY A 113 -17.43 -1.36 15.36
C GLY A 113 -18.42 -2.29 16.04
N GLY A 114 -17.94 -3.26 16.87
CA GLY A 114 -18.82 -4.19 17.57
C GLY A 114 -19.62 -5.08 16.63
N ALA A 115 -20.80 -5.53 17.07
CA ALA A 115 -21.67 -6.43 16.32
C ALA A 115 -22.54 -5.72 15.27
N ASP A 116 -22.83 -4.42 15.48
CA ASP A 116 -23.71 -3.62 14.61
C ASP A 116 -22.98 -2.79 13.55
N CYS A 117 -21.68 -2.77 13.56
CA CYS A 117 -20.80 -1.98 12.69
C CYS A 117 -21.08 -0.48 12.60
N GLN A 118 -22.17 -0.04 13.12
CA GLN A 118 -22.66 1.35 12.98
C GLN A 118 -22.25 2.23 14.15
N SER A 119 -21.96 1.62 15.27
CA SER A 119 -21.53 2.30 16.48
C SER A 119 -20.02 2.19 16.69
N GLY A 120 -19.47 3.14 17.41
CA GLY A 120 -18.11 3.06 17.90
C GLY A 120 -17.05 3.70 17.01
N GLY A 121 -15.82 3.24 17.23
CA GLY A 121 -14.62 3.85 16.71
C GLY A 121 -14.31 3.58 15.22
N LEU A 122 -15.05 2.68 14.55
CA LEU A 122 -14.79 2.36 13.15
C LEU A 122 -15.07 3.54 12.20
N LYS A 123 -16.17 4.25 12.45
CA LYS A 123 -16.64 5.33 11.59
C LYS A 123 -15.60 6.42 11.28
N PRO A 124 -14.74 6.89 12.19
CA PRO A 124 -13.69 7.83 11.87
C PRO A 124 -12.65 7.30 10.87
N PHE A 125 -12.36 6.00 10.92
CA PHE A 125 -11.33 5.38 10.08
C PHE A 125 -11.79 5.19 8.63
N THR A 126 -13.08 5.16 8.36
CA THR A 126 -13.62 5.00 7.02
C THR A 126 -13.66 6.32 6.22
N LYS A 127 -13.39 7.44 6.85
CA LYS A 127 -13.44 8.77 6.20
C LYS A 127 -12.16 9.18 5.48
N THR A 128 -11.12 8.37 5.53
CA THR A 128 -9.77 8.76 5.12
C THR A 128 -9.16 7.83 4.07
N GLY A 129 -9.96 7.29 3.16
CA GLY A 129 -9.49 6.36 2.14
C GLY A 129 -9.07 5.00 2.70
N ASN A 130 -9.64 4.61 3.83
CA ASN A 130 -9.49 3.30 4.42
C ASN A 130 -10.77 2.48 4.21
N TRP A 131 -10.60 1.23 3.84
CA TRP A 131 -11.73 0.32 3.66
C TRP A 131 -11.85 -0.60 4.87
N PRO A 132 -13.00 -0.62 5.56
CA PRO A 132 -13.24 -1.63 6.58
C PRO A 132 -13.28 -3.02 5.95
N LEU A 133 -12.71 -4.02 6.63
CA LEU A 133 -12.77 -5.42 6.20
C LEU A 133 -14.14 -6.06 6.47
N ARG A 134 -15.11 -5.29 6.91
CA ARG A 134 -16.47 -5.75 7.21
C ARG A 134 -17.40 -5.45 6.06
N ASP A 135 -18.09 -6.48 5.58
CA ASP A 135 -19.01 -6.41 4.43
C ASP A 135 -20.28 -5.61 4.71
N ASP A 136 -20.66 -5.49 5.99
CA ASP A 136 -21.83 -4.77 6.44
C ASP A 136 -21.61 -3.27 6.66
N PHE A 137 -20.39 -2.78 6.39
CA PHE A 137 -20.06 -1.37 6.42
C PHE A 137 -19.74 -0.86 5.01
N VAL A 138 -20.52 0.10 4.56
CA VAL A 138 -20.29 0.78 3.27
C VAL A 138 -19.96 2.23 3.55
N ASP A 139 -18.81 2.70 3.09
CA ASP A 139 -18.49 4.11 3.05
C ASP A 139 -18.77 4.66 1.64
N GLU A 140 -19.74 5.56 1.54
CA GLU A 140 -20.12 6.18 0.27
C GLU A 140 -19.08 7.18 -0.26
N LYS A 141 -18.11 7.54 0.58
CA LYS A 141 -17.06 8.50 0.22
C LYS A 141 -15.87 7.89 -0.50
N ASN A 142 -15.67 6.59 -0.40
CA ASN A 142 -14.60 5.93 -1.11
C ASN A 142 -14.89 5.83 -2.61
N PRO A 143 -13.88 5.96 -3.50
CA PRO A 143 -14.07 6.01 -4.95
C PRO A 143 -14.65 4.72 -5.53
N ALA A 144 -14.53 3.61 -4.82
CA ALA A 144 -15.09 2.31 -5.17
C ALA A 144 -15.28 1.46 -3.91
N LYS A 145 -16.11 0.44 -3.98
CA LYS A 145 -16.16 -0.58 -2.93
C LYS A 145 -14.86 -1.39 -2.95
N LEU A 146 -14.44 -1.89 -1.79
CA LEU A 146 -13.23 -2.70 -1.69
C LEU A 146 -13.23 -3.89 -2.66
N ALA A 147 -14.36 -4.56 -2.84
CA ALA A 147 -14.52 -5.68 -3.77
C ALA A 147 -14.35 -5.27 -5.24
N ASP A 148 -14.72 -4.03 -5.59
CA ASP A 148 -14.69 -3.53 -6.97
C ASP A 148 -13.36 -2.81 -7.28
N LEU A 149 -12.55 -2.55 -6.27
CA LEU A 149 -11.29 -1.80 -6.42
C LEU A 149 -10.18 -2.59 -7.15
N GLY A 150 -10.35 -3.90 -7.34
CA GLY A 150 -9.30 -4.74 -7.91
C GLY A 150 -8.02 -4.79 -7.07
N ALA A 151 -8.14 -4.55 -5.78
CA ALA A 151 -7.01 -4.58 -4.86
C ALA A 151 -6.65 -6.01 -4.45
N ARG A 152 -5.36 -6.26 -4.25
CA ARG A 152 -4.85 -7.58 -3.89
C ARG A 152 -4.31 -7.59 -2.46
N ALA A 153 -4.75 -8.57 -1.69
CA ALA A 153 -4.17 -8.83 -0.37
C ALA A 153 -2.74 -9.41 -0.50
N ASN A 154 -1.87 -8.95 0.37
CA ASN A 154 -0.50 -9.44 0.45
C ASN A 154 -0.43 -10.80 1.17
N ASP A 155 0.33 -11.73 0.61
CA ASP A 155 0.77 -12.92 1.34
C ASP A 155 1.97 -12.54 2.22
N LEU A 156 1.69 -12.18 3.46
CA LEU A 156 2.71 -11.71 4.40
C LEU A 156 3.78 -12.76 4.71
N VAL A 157 3.43 -14.05 4.65
CA VAL A 157 4.39 -15.13 4.91
C VAL A 157 5.38 -15.24 3.76
N SER A 158 4.90 -15.26 2.54
CA SER A 158 5.74 -15.27 1.35
C SER A 158 6.62 -14.01 1.29
N ILE A 159 6.04 -12.84 1.53
CA ILE A 159 6.81 -11.58 1.56
C ILE A 159 7.91 -11.61 2.61
N TYR A 160 7.62 -12.05 3.83
CA TYR A 160 8.61 -12.13 4.89
C TYR A 160 9.80 -13.01 4.52
N ASN A 161 9.55 -14.13 3.86
CA ASN A 161 10.60 -15.09 3.49
C ASN A 161 11.52 -14.57 2.37
N ILE A 162 10.99 -13.76 1.44
CA ILE A 162 11.76 -13.27 0.28
C ILE A 162 12.22 -11.82 0.46
N TYR A 163 11.78 -11.14 1.49
CA TYR A 163 12.04 -9.70 1.68
C TYR A 163 13.53 -9.33 1.68
N PRO A 164 14.42 -10.05 2.39
CA PRO A 164 15.84 -9.73 2.35
C PRO A 164 16.43 -9.81 0.95
N ASP A 165 16.10 -10.86 0.19
CA ASP A 165 16.61 -11.08 -1.15
C ASP A 165 16.12 -10.00 -2.13
N VAL A 166 14.84 -9.64 -2.04
CA VAL A 166 14.25 -8.54 -2.83
C VAL A 166 14.89 -7.20 -2.49
N GLN A 167 15.18 -6.95 -1.22
CA GLN A 167 15.84 -5.72 -0.78
C GLN A 167 17.28 -5.64 -1.33
N ASP A 168 18.02 -6.73 -1.30
CA ASP A 168 19.39 -6.79 -1.84
C ASP A 168 19.41 -6.54 -3.35
N MET A 169 18.50 -7.18 -4.11
CA MET A 169 18.36 -6.92 -5.55
C MET A 169 18.01 -5.46 -5.82
N TRP A 170 17.06 -4.90 -5.06
CA TRP A 170 16.64 -3.51 -5.18
C TRP A 170 17.82 -2.55 -4.97
N MET A 171 18.57 -2.72 -3.89
CA MET A 171 19.72 -1.88 -3.57
C MET A 171 20.84 -2.02 -4.58
N TYR A 172 21.07 -3.22 -5.10
CA TYR A 172 22.06 -3.46 -6.13
C TYR A 172 21.75 -2.67 -7.41
N TRP A 173 20.54 -2.78 -7.93
CA TRP A 173 20.16 -2.09 -9.17
C TRP A 173 19.95 -0.59 -9.03
N LEU A 174 19.62 -0.09 -7.85
CA LEU A 174 19.56 1.35 -7.60
C LEU A 174 20.92 2.04 -7.59
N ASN A 175 21.99 1.28 -7.28
CA ASN A 175 23.34 1.82 -7.17
C ASN A 175 24.16 1.65 -8.47
N GLN A 176 23.57 1.10 -9.52
CA GLN A 176 24.17 1.07 -10.86
C GLN A 176 23.86 2.34 -11.66
#